data_1867347c9eda9e8ca1d7ee008237d0f6
#
_entry.id   1867347c9eda9e8ca1d7ee008237d0f6
#
_cell.length_a   1.000
_cell.length_b   1.000
_cell.length_c   1.000
_cell.angle_alpha   90.00
_cell.angle_beta   90.00
_cell.angle_gamma   90.00
#
_symmetry.space_group_name_H-M   'P 1'
#
loop_
_entity.id
_entity.type
_entity.pdbx_description
1 polymer ?
#
loop_
_entity_poly.entity_id
_entity_poly.type
_entity_poly.pdbx_seq_one_letter_code
_entity_poly.pdbx_strand_id
1 'polypeptide(L)'
;MSLSNRLGLLGRKVGMMRIYTDDGDAVPVTVLDVSNNRVSQIKTVETDGYTALQVVFGARKASRVTKPEAGHMAKAGVEAGEVIQEFRVTPEVAAEYKAGATIAPNALFAAGQLVDVQGTSIGKGFAGTIKRHNFGSQRASHGNSRSHNVPGSISM
;
A
#
# COMPACT_ATOMS: atom_id res chain seq x y z
N MET A 1 -7.15 10.86 14.81
CA MET A 1 -6.95 9.56 15.47
C MET A 1 -5.75 8.87 14.83
N SER A 2 -4.79 8.41 15.62
CA SER A 2 -3.61 7.71 15.08
C SER A 2 -4.03 6.42 14.38
N LEU A 3 -3.50 6.17 13.17
CA LEU A 3 -3.65 4.91 12.42
C LEU A 3 -2.85 3.75 13.05
N SER A 4 -2.07 4.05 14.08
CA SER A 4 -1.32 3.05 14.84
C SER A 4 -2.29 2.14 15.61
N ASN A 5 -2.07 0.84 15.51
CA ASN A 5 -2.82 -0.22 16.18
C ASN A 5 -4.17 -0.63 15.54
N ARG A 6 -4.32 -0.46 14.21
CA ARG A 6 -5.46 -0.99 13.48
C ARG A 6 -5.02 -1.99 12.42
N LEU A 7 -5.71 -3.12 12.38
CA LEU A 7 -5.51 -4.09 11.30
C LEU A 7 -6.07 -3.51 10.00
N GLY A 8 -5.29 -3.63 8.93
CA GLY A 8 -5.66 -3.26 7.58
C GLY A 8 -5.58 -4.45 6.63
N LEU A 9 -5.96 -4.23 5.38
CA LEU A 9 -5.84 -5.21 4.31
C LEU A 9 -4.89 -4.69 3.22
N LEU A 10 -4.21 -5.62 2.59
CA LEU A 10 -3.46 -5.38 1.37
C LEU A 10 -4.37 -5.58 0.17
N GLY A 11 -4.17 -4.80 -0.87
CA GLY A 11 -5.00 -4.90 -2.06
C GLY A 11 -4.32 -4.39 -3.32
N ARG A 12 -4.94 -4.68 -4.43
CA ARG A 12 -4.52 -4.22 -5.76
C ARG A 12 -5.64 -3.40 -6.38
N LYS A 13 -5.32 -2.24 -6.92
CA LYS A 13 -6.25 -1.48 -7.74
C LYS A 13 -6.50 -2.22 -9.06
N VAL A 14 -7.71 -2.69 -9.27
CA VAL A 14 -8.16 -3.32 -10.52
C VAL A 14 -8.45 -2.25 -11.57
N GLY A 15 -9.14 -1.19 -11.17
CA GLY A 15 -9.51 -0.11 -12.05
C GLY A 15 -10.49 0.86 -11.42
N MET A 16 -11.16 1.61 -12.27
CA MET A 16 -12.26 2.50 -11.90
C MET A 16 -13.48 2.19 -12.75
N MET A 17 -14.65 2.34 -12.16
CA MET A 17 -15.92 2.22 -12.86
C MET A 17 -16.91 3.26 -12.34
N ARG A 18 -18.07 3.34 -12.97
CA ARG A 18 -19.18 4.16 -12.53
C ARG A 18 -20.32 3.24 -12.11
N ILE A 19 -20.87 3.49 -10.96
CA ILE A 19 -22.09 2.84 -10.50
C ILE A 19 -23.22 3.86 -10.48
N TYR A 20 -24.43 3.40 -10.71
CA TYR A 20 -25.62 4.22 -10.65
C TYR A 20 -26.40 3.84 -9.39
N THR A 21 -26.82 4.84 -8.65
CA THR A 21 -27.67 4.65 -7.48
C THR A 21 -29.13 4.58 -7.91
N ASP A 22 -29.99 4.12 -7.01
CA ASP A 22 -31.44 4.07 -7.26
C ASP A 22 -32.05 5.46 -7.45
N ASP A 23 -31.40 6.49 -6.89
CA ASP A 23 -31.76 7.90 -7.04
C ASP A 23 -31.36 8.49 -8.41
N GLY A 24 -30.64 7.72 -9.24
CA GLY A 24 -30.18 8.13 -10.56
C GLY A 24 -28.80 8.81 -10.59
N ASP A 25 -28.13 8.92 -9.48
CA ASP A 25 -26.80 9.51 -9.40
C ASP A 25 -25.72 8.58 -9.96
N ALA A 26 -24.78 9.15 -10.70
CA ALA A 26 -23.65 8.44 -11.27
C ALA A 26 -22.40 8.63 -10.39
N VAL A 27 -22.06 7.63 -9.61
CA VAL A 27 -20.95 7.68 -8.65
C VAL A 27 -19.70 7.01 -9.23
N PRO A 28 -18.57 7.75 -9.39
CA PRO A 28 -17.30 7.15 -9.78
C PRO A 28 -16.71 6.38 -8.60
N VAL A 29 -16.35 5.11 -8.84
CA VAL A 29 -15.75 4.24 -7.80
C VAL A 29 -14.44 3.65 -8.26
N THR A 30 -13.53 3.46 -7.32
CA THR A 30 -12.30 2.69 -7.52
C THR A 30 -12.53 1.27 -7.02
N VAL A 31 -12.21 0.30 -7.87
CA VAL A 31 -12.31 -1.12 -7.53
C VAL A 31 -10.96 -1.62 -7.03
N LEU A 32 -10.95 -2.13 -5.81
CA LEU A 32 -9.79 -2.75 -5.17
C LEU A 32 -10.06 -4.23 -4.97
N ASP A 33 -9.15 -5.07 -5.44
CA ASP A 33 -9.10 -6.49 -5.07
C ASP A 33 -8.34 -6.63 -3.75
N VAL A 34 -9.04 -7.07 -2.73
CA VAL A 34 -8.49 -7.33 -1.38
C VAL A 34 -8.66 -8.80 -0.99
N SER A 35 -8.96 -9.66 -1.96
CA SER A 35 -9.03 -11.11 -1.75
C SER A 35 -7.68 -11.67 -1.34
N ASN A 36 -7.69 -12.87 -0.75
CA ASN A 36 -6.48 -13.64 -0.48
C ASN A 36 -5.45 -12.94 0.45
N ASN A 37 -5.94 -12.17 1.44
CA ASN A 37 -5.12 -11.72 2.56
C ASN A 37 -4.98 -12.84 3.59
N ARG A 38 -3.75 -13.18 3.96
CA ARG A 38 -3.45 -14.26 4.90
C ARG A 38 -2.33 -13.88 5.86
N VAL A 39 -2.40 -14.36 7.08
CA VAL A 39 -1.41 -14.08 8.12
C VAL A 39 -0.21 -15.02 7.95
N SER A 40 0.97 -14.48 7.72
CA SER A 40 2.21 -15.25 7.64
C SER A 40 2.92 -15.38 8.98
N GLN A 41 2.86 -14.34 9.82
CA GLN A 41 3.51 -14.35 11.12
C GLN A 41 2.80 -13.41 12.08
N ILE A 42 2.80 -13.78 13.35
CA ILE A 42 2.38 -12.92 14.46
C ILE A 42 3.64 -12.48 15.18
N LYS A 43 3.84 -11.17 15.27
CA LYS A 43 4.93 -10.55 16.00
C LYS A 43 4.50 -10.31 17.44
N THR A 44 5.36 -10.66 18.39
CA THR A 44 5.12 -10.46 19.83
C THR A 44 6.22 -9.62 20.45
N VAL A 45 5.90 -8.97 21.56
CA VAL A 45 6.87 -8.12 22.27
C VAL A 45 8.08 -8.93 22.75
N GLU A 46 7.87 -10.19 23.12
CA GLU A 46 8.92 -11.07 23.64
C GLU A 46 9.98 -11.43 22.58
N THR A 47 9.55 -11.68 21.36
CA THR A 47 10.43 -12.13 20.27
C THR A 47 10.90 -11.00 19.37
N ASP A 48 10.04 -10.04 19.08
CA ASP A 48 10.26 -9.00 18.06
C ASP A 48 10.32 -7.58 18.64
N GLY A 49 9.98 -7.41 19.95
CA GLY A 49 9.95 -6.11 20.62
C GLY A 49 8.70 -5.27 20.35
N TYR A 50 7.76 -5.77 19.58
CA TYR A 50 6.47 -5.11 19.27
C TYR A 50 5.41 -6.13 18.87
N THR A 51 4.14 -5.72 18.92
CA THR A 51 3.02 -6.56 18.47
C THR A 51 2.54 -6.13 17.10
N ALA A 52 2.49 -7.08 16.15
CA ALA A 52 2.01 -6.86 14.78
C ALA A 52 1.53 -8.17 14.14
N LEU A 53 0.66 -8.04 13.14
CA LEU A 53 0.31 -9.13 12.24
C LEU A 53 1.00 -8.90 10.90
N GLN A 54 1.79 -9.86 10.46
CA GLN A 54 2.36 -9.85 9.12
C GLN A 54 1.38 -10.49 8.15
N VAL A 55 0.93 -9.71 7.19
CA VAL A 55 -0.08 -10.09 6.20
C VAL A 55 0.55 -10.23 4.84
N VAL A 56 0.16 -11.26 4.11
CA VAL A 56 0.58 -11.57 2.74
C VAL A 56 -0.60 -11.46 1.81
N PHE A 57 -0.41 -10.81 0.68
CA PHE A 57 -1.43 -10.63 -0.36
C PHE A 57 -0.95 -11.09 -1.72
N GLY A 58 -1.89 -11.56 -2.52
CA GLY A 58 -1.66 -11.98 -3.89
C GLY A 58 -1.00 -13.35 -4.01
N ALA A 59 -0.61 -13.74 -5.21
CA ALA A 59 0.08 -14.98 -5.51
C ALA A 59 1.31 -14.73 -6.38
N ARG A 60 2.43 -15.34 -6.01
CA ARG A 60 3.69 -15.24 -6.75
C ARG A 60 4.08 -16.60 -7.29
N LYS A 61 4.49 -16.67 -8.56
CA LYS A 61 4.97 -17.91 -9.16
C LYS A 61 6.14 -18.48 -8.36
N ALA A 62 6.12 -19.78 -8.05
CA ALA A 62 7.16 -20.45 -7.26
C ALA A 62 8.59 -20.22 -7.79
N SER A 63 8.75 -20.17 -9.12
CA SER A 63 10.04 -19.89 -9.78
C SER A 63 10.61 -18.48 -9.51
N ARG A 64 9.78 -17.56 -9.01
CA ARG A 64 10.17 -16.17 -8.67
C ARG A 64 10.31 -15.94 -7.17
N VAL A 65 10.10 -16.96 -6.37
CA VAL A 65 10.23 -16.91 -4.91
C VAL A 65 11.63 -17.34 -4.53
N THR A 66 12.31 -16.55 -3.71
CA THR A 66 13.63 -16.92 -3.19
C THR A 66 13.51 -18.01 -2.13
N LYS A 67 14.57 -18.80 -1.94
CA LYS A 67 14.57 -19.87 -0.93
C LYS A 67 14.26 -19.37 0.50
N PRO A 68 14.81 -18.22 0.97
CA PRO A 68 14.45 -17.68 2.28
C PRO A 68 12.96 -17.30 2.40
N GLU A 69 12.40 -16.65 1.37
CA GLU A 69 10.98 -16.30 1.35
C GLU A 69 10.09 -17.56 1.36
N ALA A 70 10.46 -18.56 0.56
CA ALA A 70 9.73 -19.85 0.53
C ALA A 70 9.74 -20.52 1.91
N GLY A 71 10.89 -20.55 2.59
CA GLY A 71 11.02 -21.08 3.93
C GLY A 71 10.19 -20.31 4.97
N HIS A 72 10.15 -18.99 4.85
CA HIS A 72 9.34 -18.14 5.72
C HIS A 72 7.83 -18.44 5.56
N MET A 73 7.35 -18.52 4.32
CA MET A 73 5.94 -18.82 4.03
C MET A 73 5.59 -20.26 4.42
N ALA A 74 6.46 -21.22 4.16
CA ALA A 74 6.26 -22.62 4.54
C ALA A 74 6.10 -22.81 6.05
N LYS A 75 6.80 -22.03 6.87
CA LYS A 75 6.67 -22.03 8.33
C LYS A 75 5.26 -21.70 8.80
N ALA A 76 4.56 -20.85 8.07
CA ALA A 76 3.17 -20.45 8.33
C ALA A 76 2.16 -21.33 7.57
N GLY A 77 2.61 -22.20 6.67
CA GLY A 77 1.73 -23.00 5.81
C GLY A 77 0.97 -22.19 4.76
N VAL A 78 1.51 -21.03 4.36
CA VAL A 78 0.88 -20.14 3.38
C VAL A 78 1.66 -20.08 2.07
N GLU A 79 0.95 -19.84 0.97
CA GLU A 79 1.58 -19.61 -0.32
C GLU A 79 2.27 -18.24 -0.36
N ALA A 80 3.35 -18.17 -1.11
CA ALA A 80 4.07 -16.91 -1.30
C ALA A 80 3.21 -15.89 -2.07
N GLY A 81 3.10 -14.69 -1.51
CA GLY A 81 2.38 -13.58 -2.10
C GLY A 81 3.28 -12.61 -2.84
N GLU A 82 2.66 -11.62 -3.45
CA GLU A 82 3.33 -10.51 -4.14
C GLU A 82 3.82 -9.44 -3.16
N VAL A 83 3.01 -9.20 -2.12
CA VAL A 83 3.26 -8.15 -1.12
C VAL A 83 3.15 -8.75 0.27
N ILE A 84 4.09 -8.37 1.12
CA ILE A 84 4.12 -8.70 2.54
C ILE A 84 4.23 -7.40 3.29
N GLN A 85 3.34 -7.19 4.26
CA GLN A 85 3.36 -5.98 5.09
C GLN A 85 2.91 -6.31 6.51
N GLU A 86 3.40 -5.54 7.47
CA GLU A 86 3.04 -5.66 8.87
C GLU A 86 2.08 -4.55 9.28
N PHE A 87 1.05 -4.94 10.01
CA PHE A 87 0.12 -4.03 10.66
C PHE A 87 0.34 -4.12 12.17
N ARG A 88 0.71 -3.01 12.79
CA ARG A 88 0.77 -2.93 14.24
C ARG A 88 -0.63 -2.98 14.81
N VAL A 89 -0.84 -3.89 15.74
CA VAL A 89 -2.14 -4.13 16.38
C VAL A 89 -1.97 -4.25 17.89
N THR A 90 -3.07 -4.17 18.61
CA THR A 90 -3.05 -4.46 20.05
C THR A 90 -2.85 -5.97 20.28
N PRO A 91 -2.29 -6.37 21.42
CA PRO A 91 -2.13 -7.79 21.75
C PRO A 91 -3.44 -8.59 21.72
N GLU A 92 -4.54 -7.94 22.06
CA GLU A 92 -5.89 -8.55 22.02
C GLU A 92 -6.28 -8.96 20.60
N VAL A 93 -6.14 -8.04 19.64
CA VAL A 93 -6.41 -8.30 18.23
C VAL A 93 -5.42 -9.34 17.66
N ALA A 94 -4.16 -9.29 18.07
CA ALA A 94 -3.18 -10.28 17.63
C ALA A 94 -3.53 -11.70 18.09
N ALA A 95 -4.15 -11.84 19.26
CA ALA A 95 -4.56 -13.14 19.82
C ALA A 95 -5.75 -13.78 19.06
N GLU A 96 -6.54 -13.00 18.35
CA GLU A 96 -7.67 -13.51 17.55
C GLU A 96 -7.23 -14.26 16.30
N TYR A 97 -6.01 -14.00 15.83
CA TYR A 97 -5.49 -14.58 14.59
C TYR A 97 -4.45 -15.66 14.84
N LYS A 98 -4.35 -16.57 13.89
CA LYS A 98 -3.32 -17.61 13.87
C LYS A 98 -2.52 -17.49 12.57
N ALA A 99 -1.26 -17.93 12.59
CA ALA A 99 -0.48 -18.07 11.37
C ALA A 99 -1.21 -19.00 10.40
N GLY A 100 -1.28 -18.64 9.12
CA GLY A 100 -2.05 -19.35 8.11
C GLY A 100 -3.52 -18.91 7.99
N ALA A 101 -4.06 -18.12 8.91
CA ALA A 101 -5.44 -17.67 8.85
C ALA A 101 -5.66 -16.69 7.67
N THR A 102 -6.79 -16.83 6.99
CA THR A 102 -7.23 -15.87 5.95
C THR A 102 -8.07 -14.78 6.57
N ILE A 103 -7.84 -13.54 6.16
CA ILE A 103 -8.56 -12.37 6.64
C ILE A 103 -9.61 -12.00 5.60
N ALA A 104 -10.88 -12.15 5.96
CA ALA A 104 -11.98 -11.75 5.08
C ALA A 104 -12.22 -10.24 5.18
N PRO A 105 -12.46 -9.54 4.05
CA PRO A 105 -12.73 -8.09 4.06
C PRO A 105 -13.92 -7.72 4.95
N ASN A 106 -14.97 -8.51 4.92
CA ASN A 106 -16.21 -8.29 5.69
C ASN A 106 -16.01 -8.43 7.22
N ALA A 107 -14.91 -9.03 7.66
CA ALA A 107 -14.58 -9.09 9.09
C ALA A 107 -14.01 -7.78 9.63
N LEU A 108 -13.43 -6.96 8.75
CA LEU A 108 -12.77 -5.71 9.12
C LEU A 108 -13.51 -4.45 8.68
N PHE A 109 -14.22 -4.51 7.56
CA PHE A 109 -14.87 -3.36 6.95
C PHE A 109 -16.37 -3.60 6.74
N ALA A 110 -17.14 -2.59 7.04
CA ALA A 110 -18.60 -2.56 6.80
C ALA A 110 -18.92 -1.68 5.58
N ALA A 111 -20.04 -1.95 4.94
CA ALA A 111 -20.54 -1.10 3.86
C ALA A 111 -20.82 0.33 4.39
N GLY A 112 -20.43 1.34 3.61
CA GLY A 112 -20.55 2.76 3.99
C GLY A 112 -19.49 3.27 4.95
N GLN A 113 -18.53 2.44 5.36
CA GLN A 113 -17.43 2.85 6.22
C GLN A 113 -16.42 3.70 5.46
N LEU A 114 -15.96 4.79 6.08
CA LEU A 114 -14.81 5.56 5.59
C LEU A 114 -13.52 4.80 5.85
N VAL A 115 -12.68 4.72 4.81
CA VAL A 115 -11.39 4.01 4.86
C VAL A 115 -10.26 4.91 4.40
N ASP A 116 -9.08 4.75 4.99
CA ASP A 116 -7.85 5.36 4.53
C ASP A 116 -7.12 4.40 3.59
N VAL A 117 -6.65 4.91 2.46
CA VAL A 117 -5.93 4.11 1.46
C VAL A 117 -4.53 4.69 1.25
N GLN A 118 -3.52 3.86 1.46
CA GLN A 118 -2.13 4.21 1.19
C GLN A 118 -1.59 3.39 0.03
N GLY A 119 -0.84 4.03 -0.86
CA GLY A 119 -0.25 3.34 -2.00
C GLY A 119 0.83 4.17 -2.68
N THR A 120 1.56 3.52 -3.58
CA THR A 120 2.52 4.20 -4.44
C THR A 120 1.83 4.65 -5.71
N SER A 121 1.88 5.95 -5.99
CA SER A 121 1.29 6.50 -7.21
C SER A 121 2.08 6.07 -8.45
N ILE A 122 1.41 6.15 -9.61
CA ILE A 122 2.06 5.85 -10.88
C ILE A 122 3.28 6.74 -11.09
N GLY A 123 4.38 6.16 -11.57
CA GLY A 123 5.59 6.89 -11.88
C GLY A 123 5.38 7.91 -12.99
N LYS A 124 6.00 9.08 -12.86
CA LYS A 124 5.93 10.19 -13.83
C LYS A 124 7.13 10.26 -14.76
N GLY A 125 8.03 9.27 -14.69
CA GLY A 125 9.28 9.27 -15.42
C GLY A 125 10.27 10.31 -14.89
N PHE A 126 11.27 10.63 -15.71
CA PHE A 126 12.21 11.71 -15.40
C PHE A 126 11.51 13.06 -15.63
N ALA A 127 11.47 13.90 -14.61
CA ALA A 127 10.87 15.22 -14.67
C ALA A 127 11.84 16.27 -14.12
N GLY A 128 11.96 17.42 -14.82
CA GLY A 128 12.75 18.54 -14.37
C GLY A 128 12.17 19.15 -13.07
N THR A 129 13.00 19.93 -12.38
CA THR A 129 12.68 20.54 -11.08
C THR A 129 11.44 21.43 -11.09
N ILE A 130 11.19 22.14 -12.19
CA ILE A 130 9.99 22.97 -12.35
C ILE A 130 8.72 22.11 -12.28
N LYS A 131 8.68 21.01 -13.04
CA LYS A 131 7.50 20.11 -13.07
C LYS A 131 7.38 19.28 -11.80
N ARG A 132 8.52 18.81 -11.27
CA ARG A 132 8.53 17.87 -10.13
C ARG A 132 8.30 18.56 -8.79
N HIS A 133 8.86 19.76 -8.62
CA HIS A 133 8.90 20.46 -7.33
C HIS A 133 8.29 21.85 -7.38
N ASN A 134 7.66 22.24 -8.50
CA ASN A 134 7.02 23.56 -8.70
C ASN A 134 7.99 24.74 -8.53
N PHE A 135 9.24 24.58 -8.94
CA PHE A 135 10.21 25.65 -8.94
C PHE A 135 9.80 26.73 -9.95
N GLY A 136 10.09 27.99 -9.65
CA GLY A 136 9.93 29.07 -10.60
C GLY A 136 10.87 28.92 -11.79
N SER A 137 10.38 29.16 -13.01
CA SER A 137 11.24 29.25 -14.19
C SER A 137 11.95 30.61 -14.24
N GLN A 138 13.04 30.66 -14.99
CA GLN A 138 13.69 31.92 -15.30
C GLN A 138 12.89 32.71 -16.37
N ARG A 139 13.22 34.00 -16.54
CA ARG A 139 12.57 34.84 -17.53
C ARG A 139 12.79 34.30 -18.95
N ALA A 140 11.77 34.40 -19.80
CA ALA A 140 11.87 33.99 -21.19
C ALA A 140 12.72 34.96 -22.07
N SER A 141 12.87 36.21 -21.64
CA SER A 141 13.59 37.28 -22.31
C SER A 141 14.46 38.08 -21.33
N HIS A 142 14.77 39.33 -21.63
CA HIS A 142 15.61 40.23 -20.81
C HIS A 142 17.04 39.69 -20.59
N GLY A 143 17.69 39.23 -21.67
CA GLY A 143 19.07 38.77 -21.67
C GLY A 143 19.27 37.31 -21.28
N ASN A 144 18.20 36.57 -21.00
CA ASN A 144 18.28 35.16 -20.71
C ASN A 144 18.39 34.35 -22.03
N SER A 145 19.52 33.72 -22.28
CA SER A 145 19.78 32.95 -23.52
C SER A 145 19.49 31.47 -23.40
N ARG A 146 19.84 30.81 -22.30
CA ARG A 146 19.76 29.35 -22.16
C ARG A 146 19.17 28.85 -20.84
N SER A 147 19.10 29.67 -19.82
CA SER A 147 18.80 29.26 -18.44
C SER A 147 17.31 29.34 -18.11
N HIS A 148 16.41 28.92 -19.02
CA HIS A 148 14.97 29.04 -18.80
C HIS A 148 14.41 28.05 -17.78
N ASN A 149 14.87 26.80 -17.81
CA ASN A 149 14.32 25.69 -17.04
C ASN A 149 15.31 25.14 -16.00
N VAL A 150 16.19 25.98 -15.50
CA VAL A 150 17.18 25.60 -14.48
C VAL A 150 16.60 25.74 -13.08
N PRO A 151 17.10 24.96 -12.10
CA PRO A 151 16.62 25.03 -10.70
C PRO A 151 16.98 26.35 -9.99
N GLY A 152 17.92 27.13 -10.52
CA GLY A 152 18.53 28.25 -9.87
C GLY A 152 19.79 27.86 -9.09
N SER A 153 20.13 28.62 -8.05
CA SER A 153 21.26 28.28 -7.19
C SER A 153 20.93 27.05 -6.34
N ILE A 154 21.81 26.05 -6.41
CA ILE A 154 21.70 24.80 -5.63
C ILE A 154 22.82 24.66 -4.62
N SER A 155 23.39 25.78 -4.20
CA SER A 155 24.60 25.87 -3.37
C SER A 155 25.92 25.61 -4.14
N MET A 156 27.00 25.86 -3.49
CA MET A 156 28.36 25.59 -3.99
C MET A 156 28.82 24.23 -3.56
#